data_6fbd40baa6c4d403f084539b6fa26db3
#
_entry.id   6fbd40baa6c4d403f084539b6fa26db3
#
_cell.length_a   1.000
_cell.length_b   1.000
_cell.length_c   1.000
_cell.angle_alpha   90.00
_cell.angle_beta   90.00
_cell.angle_gamma   90.00
#
_symmetry.space_group_name_H-M   'P 1'
#
loop_
_entity.id
_entity.type
_entity.pdbx_description
1 polymer ?
#
loop_
_entity_poly.entity_id
_entity_poly.type
_entity_poly.pdbx_seq_one_letter_code
_entity_poly.pdbx_strand_id
1 'polypeptide(L)'
;MTARRRASFVAAVYSLLLALLILGPLLGPGYLLLRDAVSTPRSYPTDSALGLTDAAARAVPQDALLATLSAVVDGGLVVKAILLLALWAAGWGAARMVRTVLPTAGLGPQLVAVTVTVWNPYVAERLLQGHWSLLAGYAALPWTACAAVAIRRGHRRGWFALAACLAAAGLTPTGVLLAAVTAVAVLALPGGRSAAWLRVTGALGLFVVASAPWLVATALAGGGGDGSDPAGVAAFAARAEPGLATLGSLAGLGGVWNETAVPETRTTLFALVGTVLLLAVVLCGLPALWRRRRHPVVAALTAIALVAVLLPALGATAWGLDIGRWLVQNVPGAGLLRDAQKWVALAAPLYALAAAAAVLRRPATWSVSAVLVVLLALPDLAWGVGGALRPVHYPPSWQQVAAEVERDAHSGDVAVLPTGMFRKFSYSGSAPVLDPAPRMLPEDVLQTGELVVAGGTVKGEGSRAQQVERVLLTGGSAADLASLGVRWVLVERDTPGPRGESATTLAGLVREFSDEHLELYRVDGDVARHQASDRARATVIAAHVLWALLLTGGLLGAGVLEARTRQRRRHQP
;
A
#
# COMPACT_ATOMS: atom_id res chain seq x y z
N MET A 1 33.40 -13.66 -12.02
CA MET A 1 32.13 -13.88 -11.30
C MET A 1 31.75 -15.36 -11.38
N THR A 2 31.41 -16.01 -10.25
CA THR A 2 30.90 -17.38 -10.28
C THR A 2 29.54 -17.44 -11.00
N ALA A 3 29.19 -18.57 -11.64
CA ALA A 3 27.91 -18.78 -12.32
C ALA A 3 26.69 -18.39 -11.47
N ARG A 4 26.75 -18.67 -10.16
CA ARG A 4 25.69 -18.29 -9.19
C ARG A 4 25.53 -16.78 -9.03
N ARG A 5 26.61 -16.00 -9.10
CA ARG A 5 26.56 -14.53 -9.00
C ARG A 5 26.02 -13.93 -10.28
N ARG A 6 26.41 -14.49 -11.43
CA ARG A 6 25.85 -14.07 -12.74
C ARG A 6 24.33 -14.28 -12.79
N ALA A 7 23.86 -15.46 -12.40
CA ALA A 7 22.41 -15.73 -12.37
C ALA A 7 21.62 -14.78 -11.44
N SER A 8 22.17 -14.46 -10.26
CA SER A 8 21.51 -13.50 -9.35
C SER A 8 21.51 -12.07 -9.89
N PHE A 9 22.56 -11.66 -10.57
CA PHE A 9 22.64 -10.34 -11.20
C PHE A 9 21.65 -10.24 -12.38
N VAL A 10 21.63 -11.24 -13.25
CA VAL A 10 20.69 -11.30 -14.39
C VAL A 10 19.24 -11.27 -13.90
N ALA A 11 18.90 -12.01 -12.82
CA ALA A 11 17.56 -12.01 -12.25
C ALA A 11 17.19 -10.62 -11.66
N ALA A 12 18.14 -9.91 -11.05
CA ALA A 12 17.90 -8.55 -10.55
C ALA A 12 17.69 -7.54 -11.69
N VAL A 13 18.50 -7.62 -12.75
CA VAL A 13 18.35 -6.78 -13.97
C VAL A 13 17.02 -7.08 -14.66
N TYR A 14 16.65 -8.35 -14.80
CA TYR A 14 15.36 -8.74 -15.39
C TYR A 14 14.18 -8.22 -14.58
N SER A 15 14.25 -8.29 -13.24
CA SER A 15 13.23 -7.71 -12.37
C SER A 15 13.09 -6.19 -12.56
N LEU A 16 14.22 -5.48 -12.71
CA LEU A 16 14.20 -4.04 -13.00
C LEU A 16 13.57 -3.75 -14.37
N LEU A 17 13.91 -4.53 -15.40
CA LEU A 17 13.32 -4.36 -16.72
C LEU A 17 11.81 -4.57 -16.73
N LEU A 18 11.29 -5.57 -16.00
CA LEU A 18 9.85 -5.76 -15.83
C LEU A 18 9.21 -4.59 -15.08
N ALA A 19 9.84 -4.10 -14.00
CA ALA A 19 9.34 -2.95 -13.26
C ALA A 19 9.30 -1.68 -14.13
N LEU A 20 10.32 -1.45 -14.94
CA LEU A 20 10.38 -0.36 -15.92
C LEU A 20 9.31 -0.52 -17.01
N LEU A 21 9.09 -1.73 -17.50
CA LEU A 21 8.04 -2.02 -18.49
C LEU A 21 6.64 -1.73 -17.93
N ILE A 22 6.38 -2.07 -16.67
CA ILE A 22 5.10 -1.81 -16.01
C ILE A 22 4.92 -0.32 -15.76
N LEU A 23 5.92 0.35 -15.20
CA LEU A 23 5.80 1.75 -14.76
C LEU A 23 6.16 2.77 -15.86
N GLY A 24 6.61 2.33 -17.02
CA GLY A 24 7.22 3.17 -18.07
C GLY A 24 6.59 4.54 -18.26
N PRO A 25 5.27 4.65 -18.59
CA PRO A 25 4.63 5.95 -18.79
C PRO A 25 4.67 6.85 -17.55
N LEU A 26 4.49 6.27 -16.35
CA LEU A 26 4.49 7.02 -15.09
C LEU A 26 5.85 7.66 -14.78
N LEU A 27 6.95 7.11 -15.31
CA LEU A 27 8.30 7.64 -15.05
C LEU A 27 8.58 8.97 -15.77
N GLY A 28 7.71 9.39 -16.71
CA GLY A 28 7.74 10.70 -17.33
C GLY A 28 7.51 11.85 -16.32
N PRO A 29 7.70 13.13 -16.74
CA PRO A 29 7.43 14.29 -15.91
C PRO A 29 5.98 14.32 -15.39
N GLY A 30 5.76 14.89 -14.19
CA GLY A 30 4.44 15.00 -13.55
C GLY A 30 4.26 14.04 -12.36
N TYR A 31 3.02 13.86 -11.91
CA TYR A 31 2.66 13.27 -10.62
C TYR A 31 1.73 12.08 -10.79
N LEU A 32 1.81 11.13 -9.86
CA LEU A 32 0.83 10.05 -9.76
C LEU A 32 -0.41 10.58 -9.05
N LEU A 33 -1.52 10.64 -9.77
CA LEU A 33 -2.84 10.97 -9.25
C LEU A 33 -3.85 10.00 -9.87
N LEU A 34 -4.17 8.94 -9.12
CA LEU A 34 -5.07 7.88 -9.59
C LEU A 34 -5.73 7.20 -8.38
N ARG A 35 -7.04 7.32 -8.25
CA ARG A 35 -7.83 6.80 -7.11
C ARG A 35 -7.19 7.15 -5.77
N ASP A 36 -6.73 6.16 -4.99
CA ASP A 36 -6.13 6.40 -3.66
C ASP A 36 -4.70 6.93 -3.71
N ALA A 37 -4.05 6.89 -4.89
CA ALA A 37 -2.71 7.42 -5.06
C ALA A 37 -2.74 8.92 -5.30
N VAL A 38 -2.11 9.67 -4.42
CA VAL A 38 -1.84 11.10 -4.60
C VAL A 38 -0.36 11.34 -4.35
N SER A 39 0.37 11.83 -5.34
CA SER A 39 1.70 12.40 -5.16
C SER A 39 1.67 13.87 -5.56
N THR A 40 2.38 14.69 -4.84
CA THR A 40 2.39 16.15 -4.97
C THR A 40 3.81 16.66 -5.08
N PRO A 41 4.06 17.86 -5.62
CA PRO A 41 5.40 18.45 -5.64
C PRO A 41 5.98 18.55 -4.23
N ARG A 42 5.17 19.08 -3.32
CA ARG A 42 5.45 19.27 -1.90
C ARG A 42 4.30 18.69 -1.10
N SER A 43 4.59 17.98 -0.02
CA SER A 43 3.65 17.62 1.04
C SER A 43 4.08 18.27 2.35
N TYR A 44 3.12 18.57 3.23
CA TYR A 44 3.37 19.29 4.46
C TYR A 44 3.21 18.39 5.70
N PRO A 45 3.99 18.63 6.78
CA PRO A 45 3.95 17.82 8.00
C PRO A 45 2.85 18.27 8.96
N THR A 46 1.60 18.20 8.51
CA THR A 46 0.40 18.56 9.29
C THR A 46 0.08 17.50 10.35
N ASP A 47 -0.83 17.80 11.28
CA ASP A 47 -1.33 16.82 12.25
C ASP A 47 -2.03 15.64 11.56
N SER A 48 -2.69 15.90 10.43
CA SER A 48 -3.27 14.85 9.56
C SER A 48 -2.19 13.92 9.00
N ALA A 49 -1.07 14.45 8.51
CA ALA A 49 0.04 13.64 8.02
C ALA A 49 0.70 12.78 9.13
N LEU A 50 0.62 13.24 10.37
CA LEU A 50 1.07 12.51 11.55
C LEU A 50 0.02 11.54 12.11
N GLY A 51 -1.24 11.62 11.65
CA GLY A 51 -2.37 10.81 12.11
C GLY A 51 -2.93 11.26 13.46
N LEU A 52 -2.85 12.56 13.78
CA LEU A 52 -3.30 13.17 15.04
C LEU A 52 -4.66 13.87 14.93
N THR A 53 -5.38 13.69 13.83
CA THR A 53 -6.75 14.18 13.66
C THR A 53 -7.77 13.14 14.11
N ASP A 54 -9.07 13.49 14.08
CA ASP A 54 -10.18 12.58 14.35
C ASP A 54 -10.40 11.50 13.29
N ALA A 55 -9.72 11.61 12.12
CA ALA A 55 -9.73 10.60 11.09
C ALA A 55 -8.79 9.42 11.42
N ALA A 56 -9.09 8.22 10.92
CA ALA A 56 -8.23 7.06 11.13
C ALA A 56 -6.83 7.24 10.51
N ALA A 57 -5.78 6.86 11.23
CA ALA A 57 -4.37 6.96 10.83
C ALA A 57 -3.98 5.95 9.70
N ARG A 58 -4.71 5.96 8.58
CA ARG A 58 -4.57 4.98 7.49
C ARG A 58 -3.34 5.20 6.62
N ALA A 59 -2.88 6.45 6.51
CA ALA A 59 -1.74 6.86 5.69
C ALA A 59 -0.47 7.12 6.52
N VAL A 60 -0.41 6.66 7.76
CA VAL A 60 0.76 6.78 8.65
C VAL A 60 1.60 5.50 8.59
N PRO A 61 2.92 5.59 8.40
CA PRO A 61 3.80 6.76 8.32
C PRO A 61 3.99 7.32 6.90
N GLN A 62 3.24 6.87 5.92
CA GLN A 62 3.38 7.20 4.51
C GLN A 62 3.41 8.72 4.27
N ASP A 63 2.41 9.45 4.80
CA ASP A 63 2.26 10.89 4.53
C ASP A 63 3.32 11.71 5.26
N ALA A 64 3.70 11.33 6.48
CA ALA A 64 4.82 11.95 7.19
C ALA A 64 6.15 11.73 6.48
N LEU A 65 6.39 10.55 5.88
CA LEU A 65 7.56 10.28 5.06
C LEU A 65 7.58 11.18 3.83
N LEU A 66 6.45 11.30 3.12
CA LEU A 66 6.34 12.17 1.94
C LEU A 66 6.54 13.63 2.33
N ALA A 67 5.94 14.11 3.42
CA ALA A 67 6.12 15.47 3.92
C ALA A 67 7.59 15.77 4.23
N THR A 68 8.29 14.84 4.87
CA THR A 68 9.71 14.98 5.20
C THR A 68 10.60 14.99 3.96
N LEU A 69 10.42 14.02 3.05
CA LEU A 69 11.29 13.89 1.87
C LEU A 69 10.99 14.95 0.82
N SER A 70 9.73 15.34 0.64
CA SER A 70 9.36 16.36 -0.33
C SER A 70 9.79 17.78 0.06
N ALA A 71 10.31 17.95 1.28
CA ALA A 71 11.00 19.17 1.68
C ALA A 71 12.30 19.42 0.89
N VAL A 72 12.91 18.35 0.36
CA VAL A 72 14.24 18.40 -0.28
C VAL A 72 14.19 17.91 -1.72
N VAL A 73 13.35 16.92 -2.01
CA VAL A 73 13.22 16.27 -3.32
C VAL A 73 11.76 16.28 -3.73
N ASP A 74 11.46 16.56 -5.00
CA ASP A 74 10.08 16.53 -5.51
C ASP A 74 9.34 15.24 -5.10
N GLY A 75 8.15 15.39 -4.49
CA GLY A 75 7.41 14.26 -3.91
C GLY A 75 6.91 13.27 -4.97
N GLY A 76 6.70 13.71 -6.22
CA GLY A 76 6.39 12.80 -7.33
C GLY A 76 7.57 11.88 -7.65
N LEU A 77 8.80 12.38 -7.59
CA LEU A 77 10.01 11.55 -7.75
C LEU A 77 10.15 10.55 -6.61
N VAL A 78 9.84 10.95 -5.37
CA VAL A 78 9.88 10.06 -4.21
C VAL A 78 8.92 8.88 -4.39
N VAL A 79 7.66 9.14 -4.76
CA VAL A 79 6.66 8.08 -4.97
C VAL A 79 7.04 7.15 -6.13
N LYS A 80 7.50 7.70 -7.26
CA LYS A 80 7.98 6.92 -8.40
C LYS A 80 9.17 6.03 -8.03
N ALA A 81 10.13 6.57 -7.26
CA ALA A 81 11.28 5.81 -6.77
C ALA A 81 10.85 4.67 -5.85
N ILE A 82 9.94 4.90 -4.90
CA ILE A 82 9.44 3.86 -4.01
C ILE A 82 8.72 2.76 -4.82
N LEU A 83 7.86 3.12 -5.78
CA LEU A 83 7.18 2.15 -6.65
C LEU A 83 8.15 1.31 -7.45
N LEU A 84 9.12 1.95 -8.13
CA LEU A 84 10.13 1.25 -8.92
C LEU A 84 10.96 0.31 -8.06
N LEU A 85 11.42 0.77 -6.90
CA LEU A 85 12.17 -0.03 -5.94
C LEU A 85 11.32 -1.20 -5.39
N ALA A 86 10.04 -0.98 -5.11
CA ALA A 86 9.14 -2.03 -4.63
C ALA A 86 8.98 -3.15 -5.66
N LEU A 87 8.63 -2.85 -6.91
CA LEU A 87 8.48 -3.87 -7.95
C LEU A 87 9.80 -4.59 -8.26
N TRP A 88 10.89 -3.83 -8.35
CA TRP A 88 12.23 -4.41 -8.50
C TRP A 88 12.60 -5.35 -7.35
N ALA A 89 12.42 -4.90 -6.11
CA ALA A 89 12.72 -5.69 -4.93
C ALA A 89 11.82 -6.93 -4.82
N ALA A 90 10.54 -6.85 -5.20
CA ALA A 90 9.63 -8.00 -5.21
C ALA A 90 10.18 -9.14 -6.06
N GLY A 91 10.51 -8.86 -7.32
CA GLY A 91 11.03 -9.89 -8.23
C GLY A 91 12.43 -10.38 -7.83
N TRP A 92 13.35 -9.48 -7.49
CA TRP A 92 14.68 -9.88 -7.03
C TRP A 92 14.61 -10.70 -5.74
N GLY A 93 13.70 -10.34 -4.81
CA GLY A 93 13.42 -11.10 -3.60
C GLY A 93 12.91 -12.50 -3.89
N ALA A 94 12.00 -12.67 -4.86
CA ALA A 94 11.50 -13.96 -5.30
C ALA A 94 12.63 -14.85 -5.85
N ALA A 95 13.50 -14.32 -6.71
CA ALA A 95 14.68 -15.05 -7.19
C ALA A 95 15.60 -15.49 -6.04
N ARG A 96 15.81 -14.62 -5.03
CA ARG A 96 16.60 -14.95 -3.83
C ARG A 96 15.92 -16.00 -2.97
N MET A 97 14.61 -15.92 -2.79
CA MET A 97 13.81 -16.90 -2.05
C MET A 97 13.88 -18.28 -2.72
N VAL A 98 13.72 -18.34 -4.04
CA VAL A 98 13.88 -19.58 -4.82
C VAL A 98 15.24 -20.22 -4.54
N ARG A 99 16.33 -19.47 -4.60
CA ARG A 99 17.67 -19.99 -4.30
C ARG A 99 17.86 -20.44 -2.86
N THR A 100 17.14 -19.82 -1.93
CA THR A 100 17.22 -20.17 -0.50
C THR A 100 16.51 -21.48 -0.20
N VAL A 101 15.38 -21.74 -0.87
CA VAL A 101 14.51 -22.93 -0.67
C VAL A 101 14.84 -24.06 -1.64
N LEU A 102 15.23 -23.69 -2.88
CA LEU A 102 15.62 -24.61 -3.95
C LEU A 102 17.09 -24.35 -4.36
N PRO A 103 18.09 -24.84 -3.60
CA PRO A 103 19.49 -24.48 -3.80
C PRO A 103 20.08 -24.88 -5.16
N THR A 104 19.43 -25.83 -5.85
CA THR A 104 19.81 -26.29 -7.20
C THR A 104 19.22 -25.43 -8.32
N ALA A 105 18.38 -24.43 -7.99
CA ALA A 105 17.74 -23.58 -8.99
C ALA A 105 18.78 -22.73 -9.75
N GLY A 106 18.84 -22.94 -11.06
CA GLY A 106 19.61 -22.15 -12.00
C GLY A 106 18.95 -20.80 -12.31
N LEU A 107 19.32 -20.18 -13.42
CA LEU A 107 18.75 -18.90 -13.87
C LEU A 107 17.27 -19.02 -14.25
N GLY A 108 16.90 -20.02 -15.07
CA GLY A 108 15.53 -20.18 -15.58
C GLY A 108 14.47 -20.16 -14.48
N PRO A 109 14.55 -21.05 -13.45
CA PRO A 109 13.64 -21.03 -12.31
C PRO A 109 13.58 -19.68 -11.58
N GLN A 110 14.69 -18.94 -11.49
CA GLN A 110 14.70 -17.61 -10.89
C GLN A 110 13.91 -16.60 -11.73
N LEU A 111 14.08 -16.61 -13.06
CA LEU A 111 13.34 -15.71 -13.98
C LEU A 111 11.83 -15.98 -13.93
N VAL A 112 11.42 -17.26 -13.92
CA VAL A 112 10.00 -17.62 -13.79
C VAL A 112 9.42 -17.10 -12.46
N ALA A 113 10.14 -17.23 -11.35
CA ALA A 113 9.69 -16.70 -10.06
C ALA A 113 9.59 -15.16 -10.05
N VAL A 114 10.56 -14.47 -10.67
CA VAL A 114 10.52 -13.01 -10.88
C VAL A 114 9.25 -12.64 -11.62
N THR A 115 8.99 -13.29 -12.76
CA THR A 115 7.83 -12.97 -13.59
C THR A 115 6.52 -13.17 -12.83
N VAL A 116 6.31 -14.33 -12.20
CA VAL A 116 5.09 -14.60 -11.41
C VAL A 116 4.89 -13.59 -10.28
N THR A 117 5.97 -13.13 -9.64
CA THR A 117 5.86 -12.17 -8.53
C THR A 117 5.57 -10.76 -9.00
N VAL A 118 6.12 -10.31 -10.12
CA VAL A 118 5.97 -8.93 -10.59
C VAL A 118 4.80 -8.80 -11.56
N TRP A 119 4.51 -9.85 -12.33
CA TRP A 119 3.51 -9.86 -13.40
C TRP A 119 2.32 -10.73 -13.02
N ASN A 120 1.37 -10.14 -12.31
CA ASN A 120 0.16 -10.83 -11.86
C ASN A 120 -0.98 -9.84 -11.56
N PRO A 121 -2.24 -10.30 -11.47
CA PRO A 121 -3.40 -9.44 -11.22
C PRO A 121 -3.32 -8.63 -9.92
N TYR A 122 -2.75 -9.18 -8.83
CA TYR A 122 -2.61 -8.43 -7.57
C TYR A 122 -1.81 -7.13 -7.77
N VAL A 123 -0.67 -7.21 -8.46
CA VAL A 123 0.16 -6.03 -8.74
C VAL A 123 -0.61 -5.03 -9.60
N ALA A 124 -1.29 -5.49 -10.66
CA ALA A 124 -2.07 -4.64 -11.55
C ALA A 124 -3.20 -3.91 -10.81
N GLU A 125 -4.01 -4.64 -10.05
CA GLU A 125 -5.15 -4.10 -9.31
C GLU A 125 -4.70 -3.13 -8.22
N ARG A 126 -3.60 -3.43 -7.49
CA ARG A 126 -3.07 -2.51 -6.47
C ARG A 126 -2.44 -1.26 -7.07
N LEU A 127 -1.84 -1.33 -8.25
CA LEU A 127 -1.40 -0.16 -9.00
C LEU A 127 -2.60 0.71 -9.43
N LEU A 128 -3.62 0.09 -10.02
CA LEU A 128 -4.82 0.80 -10.48
C LEU A 128 -5.64 1.40 -9.33
N GLN A 129 -5.73 0.71 -8.19
CA GLN A 129 -6.39 1.26 -6.99
C GLN A 129 -5.57 2.39 -6.35
N GLY A 130 -4.29 2.53 -6.69
CA GLY A 130 -3.44 3.55 -6.10
C GLY A 130 -2.74 3.13 -4.80
N HIS A 131 -2.71 1.84 -4.48
CA HIS A 131 -2.11 1.30 -3.26
C HIS A 131 -0.58 1.14 -3.38
N TRP A 132 0.12 2.20 -3.81
CA TRP A 132 1.56 2.18 -4.08
C TRP A 132 2.41 1.80 -2.86
N SER A 133 2.03 2.25 -1.68
CA SER A 133 2.75 1.95 -0.44
C SER A 133 2.52 0.52 0.07
N LEU A 134 1.34 -0.07 -0.21
CA LEU A 134 1.08 -1.48 0.06
C LEU A 134 1.98 -2.40 -0.77
N LEU A 135 2.34 -1.98 -1.99
CA LEU A 135 3.26 -2.73 -2.84
C LEU A 135 4.68 -2.83 -2.24
N ALA A 136 5.09 -1.90 -1.36
CA ALA A 136 6.32 -2.05 -0.58
C ALA A 136 6.20 -3.22 0.42
N GLY A 137 5.03 -3.38 1.06
CA GLY A 137 4.72 -4.53 1.91
C GLY A 137 4.71 -5.85 1.13
N TYR A 138 4.09 -5.87 -0.04
CA TYR A 138 4.13 -7.01 -0.96
C TYR A 138 5.57 -7.39 -1.35
N ALA A 139 6.39 -6.41 -1.69
CA ALA A 139 7.78 -6.59 -2.06
C ALA A 139 8.63 -7.18 -0.92
N ALA A 140 8.28 -6.89 0.32
CA ALA A 140 8.98 -7.41 1.50
C ALA A 140 8.75 -8.91 1.73
N LEU A 141 7.66 -9.52 1.22
CA LEU A 141 7.28 -10.91 1.53
C LEU A 141 8.37 -11.96 1.22
N PRO A 142 8.96 -12.02 0.01
CA PRO A 142 10.00 -12.99 -0.29
C PRO A 142 11.29 -12.74 0.50
N TRP A 143 11.61 -11.49 0.82
CA TRP A 143 12.75 -11.14 1.66
C TRP A 143 12.52 -11.54 3.11
N THR A 144 11.32 -11.35 3.64
CA THR A 144 10.89 -11.78 4.97
C THR A 144 11.04 -13.30 5.13
N ALA A 145 10.60 -14.07 4.13
CA ALA A 145 10.82 -15.51 4.12
C ALA A 145 12.31 -15.88 4.16
N CYS A 146 13.15 -15.16 3.40
CA CYS A 146 14.62 -15.35 3.43
C CYS A 146 15.22 -14.99 4.78
N ALA A 147 14.79 -13.89 5.39
CA ALA A 147 15.23 -13.42 6.70
C ALA A 147 14.86 -14.43 7.80
N ALA A 148 13.62 -14.92 7.78
CA ALA A 148 13.16 -15.96 8.71
C ALA A 148 13.97 -17.25 8.60
N VAL A 149 14.34 -17.69 7.39
CA VAL A 149 15.27 -18.83 7.19
C VAL A 149 16.64 -18.55 7.80
N ALA A 150 17.17 -17.33 7.64
CA ALA A 150 18.47 -16.97 8.21
C ALA A 150 18.42 -16.96 9.75
N ILE A 151 17.34 -16.47 10.36
CA ILE A 151 17.10 -16.50 11.81
C ILE A 151 17.04 -17.95 12.31
N ARG A 152 16.25 -18.81 11.65
CA ARG A 152 16.17 -20.24 12.00
C ARG A 152 17.53 -20.96 11.96
N ARG A 153 18.43 -20.52 11.06
CA ARG A 153 19.81 -21.01 10.96
C ARG A 153 20.77 -20.36 11.98
N GLY A 154 20.28 -19.47 12.83
CA GLY A 154 21.08 -18.76 13.85
C GLY A 154 21.93 -17.63 13.30
N HIS A 155 21.65 -17.12 12.11
CA HIS A 155 22.42 -16.02 11.54
C HIS A 155 21.89 -14.67 12.02
N ARG A 156 22.69 -13.90 12.74
CA ARG A 156 22.34 -12.56 13.25
C ARG A 156 21.85 -11.60 12.15
N ARG A 157 22.42 -11.68 10.95
CA ARG A 157 21.97 -10.88 9.79
C ARG A 157 20.48 -11.05 9.46
N GLY A 158 19.87 -12.19 9.84
CA GLY A 158 18.45 -12.44 9.62
C GLY A 158 17.55 -11.47 10.39
N TRP A 159 17.95 -11.07 11.60
CA TRP A 159 17.21 -10.11 12.41
C TRP A 159 17.25 -8.70 11.81
N PHE A 160 18.41 -8.24 11.36
CA PHE A 160 18.53 -6.96 10.66
C PHE A 160 17.74 -6.94 9.35
N ALA A 161 17.81 -8.03 8.58
CA ALA A 161 17.02 -8.15 7.36
C ALA A 161 15.51 -8.17 7.66
N LEU A 162 15.06 -8.85 8.73
CA LEU A 162 13.65 -8.86 9.14
C LEU A 162 13.21 -7.47 9.60
N ALA A 163 14.03 -6.76 10.37
CA ALA A 163 13.76 -5.39 10.78
C ALA A 163 13.54 -4.46 9.58
N ALA A 164 14.44 -4.52 8.59
CA ALA A 164 14.29 -3.75 7.34
C ALA A 164 13.02 -4.13 6.57
N CYS A 165 12.69 -5.43 6.46
CA CYS A 165 11.49 -5.89 5.77
C CYS A 165 10.21 -5.41 6.45
N LEU A 166 10.12 -5.52 7.78
CA LEU A 166 8.96 -5.07 8.54
C LEU A 166 8.81 -3.55 8.49
N ALA A 167 9.92 -2.80 8.60
CA ALA A 167 9.87 -1.35 8.50
C ALA A 167 9.48 -0.86 7.10
N ALA A 168 10.02 -1.46 6.02
CA ALA A 168 9.62 -1.14 4.65
C ALA A 168 8.15 -1.49 4.38
N ALA A 169 7.69 -2.64 4.89
CA ALA A 169 6.28 -3.02 4.83
C ALA A 169 5.38 -2.11 5.68
N GLY A 170 5.96 -1.49 6.73
CA GLY A 170 5.30 -0.58 7.67
C GLY A 170 4.89 0.77 7.10
N LEU A 171 5.12 1.03 5.82
CA LEU A 171 4.50 2.18 5.12
C LEU A 171 2.97 2.13 5.18
N THR A 172 2.38 0.96 5.41
CA THR A 172 0.94 0.81 5.67
C THR A 172 0.70 -0.23 6.77
N PRO A 173 -0.36 -0.08 7.58
CA PRO A 173 -0.74 -1.09 8.58
C PRO A 173 -0.91 -2.49 7.96
N THR A 174 -1.60 -2.60 6.83
CA THR A 174 -1.79 -3.89 6.13
C THR A 174 -0.46 -4.47 5.65
N GLY A 175 0.44 -3.65 5.11
CA GLY A 175 1.74 -4.10 4.61
C GLY A 175 2.58 -4.78 5.70
N VAL A 176 2.70 -4.14 6.87
CA VAL A 176 3.47 -4.72 7.98
C VAL A 176 2.84 -5.99 8.53
N LEU A 177 1.49 -6.08 8.55
CA LEU A 177 0.77 -7.30 8.94
C LEU A 177 1.06 -8.46 7.98
N LEU A 178 1.04 -8.23 6.66
CA LEU A 178 1.41 -9.24 5.66
C LEU A 178 2.83 -9.78 5.89
N ALA A 179 3.80 -8.89 6.13
CA ALA A 179 5.18 -9.28 6.41
C ALA A 179 5.30 -10.01 7.76
N ALA A 180 4.59 -9.55 8.81
CA ALA A 180 4.58 -10.20 10.12
C ALA A 180 3.99 -11.61 10.07
N VAL A 181 2.84 -11.80 9.39
CA VAL A 181 2.23 -13.12 9.17
C VAL A 181 3.22 -14.06 8.46
N THR A 182 3.88 -13.58 7.42
CA THR A 182 4.91 -14.36 6.71
C THR A 182 6.08 -14.74 7.63
N ALA A 183 6.57 -13.80 8.43
CA ALA A 183 7.67 -14.06 9.37
C ALA A 183 7.26 -15.08 10.43
N VAL A 184 6.14 -14.84 11.11
CA VAL A 184 5.64 -15.70 12.20
C VAL A 184 5.36 -17.10 11.69
N ALA A 185 4.69 -17.27 10.54
CA ALA A 185 4.40 -18.57 9.96
C ALA A 185 5.67 -19.41 9.73
N VAL A 186 6.75 -18.78 9.25
CA VAL A 186 8.03 -19.50 9.04
C VAL A 186 8.77 -19.73 10.36
N LEU A 187 8.76 -18.78 11.29
CA LEU A 187 9.53 -18.82 12.53
C LEU A 187 8.90 -19.72 13.60
N ALA A 188 7.57 -19.86 13.61
CA ALA A 188 6.83 -20.68 14.57
C ALA A 188 7.06 -22.18 14.37
N LEU A 189 7.39 -22.62 13.15
CA LEU A 189 7.55 -24.04 12.86
C LEU A 189 8.71 -24.65 13.65
N PRO A 190 8.59 -25.92 14.11
CA PRO A 190 9.59 -26.61 14.88
C PRO A 190 10.93 -26.73 14.14
N GLY A 191 12.01 -27.00 14.89
CA GLY A 191 13.37 -27.03 14.37
C GLY A 191 14.00 -25.64 14.27
N GLY A 192 15.29 -25.57 14.03
CA GLY A 192 16.09 -24.35 14.08
C GLY A 192 17.00 -24.31 15.31
N ARG A 193 17.94 -23.33 15.35
CA ARG A 193 18.96 -23.25 16.40
C ARG A 193 18.46 -22.71 17.75
N SER A 194 17.36 -21.98 17.76
CA SER A 194 16.73 -21.44 18.97
C SER A 194 15.28 -21.90 19.08
N ALA A 195 14.70 -21.79 20.27
CA ALA A 195 13.29 -22.14 20.50
C ALA A 195 12.36 -21.32 19.61
N ALA A 196 11.25 -21.90 19.18
CA ALA A 196 10.31 -21.25 18.28
C ALA A 196 9.71 -20.00 18.92
N TRP A 197 9.35 -20.05 20.21
CA TRP A 197 8.76 -18.92 20.92
C TRP A 197 9.70 -17.71 20.97
N LEU A 198 11.02 -17.90 21.20
CA LEU A 198 12.00 -16.80 21.18
C LEU A 198 12.07 -16.11 19.81
N ARG A 199 11.99 -16.92 18.73
CA ARG A 199 12.01 -16.37 17.37
C ARG A 199 10.74 -15.58 17.07
N VAL A 200 9.60 -16.11 17.49
CA VAL A 200 8.29 -15.46 17.30
C VAL A 200 8.20 -14.19 18.13
N THR A 201 8.57 -14.24 19.42
CA THR A 201 8.55 -13.05 20.29
C THR A 201 9.46 -11.95 19.76
N GLY A 202 10.69 -12.29 19.29
CA GLY A 202 11.57 -11.32 18.66
C GLY A 202 11.00 -10.71 17.37
N ALA A 203 10.33 -11.51 16.54
CA ALA A 203 9.65 -11.02 15.34
C ALA A 203 8.45 -10.12 15.67
N LEU A 204 7.67 -10.47 16.68
CA LEU A 204 6.56 -9.65 17.17
C LEU A 204 7.05 -8.34 17.79
N GLY A 205 8.17 -8.36 18.52
CA GLY A 205 8.81 -7.13 19.01
C GLY A 205 9.21 -6.18 17.87
N LEU A 206 9.84 -6.72 16.82
CA LEU A 206 10.17 -5.93 15.61
C LEU A 206 8.92 -5.44 14.89
N PHE A 207 7.86 -6.24 14.84
CA PHE A 207 6.57 -5.84 14.26
C PHE A 207 5.96 -4.66 15.02
N VAL A 208 5.95 -4.69 16.36
CA VAL A 208 5.43 -3.59 17.19
C VAL A 208 6.22 -2.31 16.93
N VAL A 209 7.57 -2.39 16.88
CA VAL A 209 8.41 -1.23 16.58
C VAL A 209 8.16 -0.70 15.15
N ALA A 210 8.02 -1.59 14.18
CA ALA A 210 7.71 -1.20 12.80
C ALA A 210 6.30 -0.59 12.64
N SER A 211 5.40 -0.91 13.55
CA SER A 211 4.02 -0.42 13.61
C SER A 211 3.86 0.82 14.50
N ALA A 212 4.91 1.22 15.23
CA ALA A 212 4.84 2.29 16.23
C ALA A 212 4.21 3.60 15.71
N PRO A 213 4.51 4.10 14.48
CA PRO A 213 3.92 5.34 14.00
C PRO A 213 2.39 5.33 14.04
N TRP A 214 1.76 4.35 13.40
CA TRP A 214 0.30 4.30 13.34
C TRP A 214 -0.36 3.81 14.63
N LEU A 215 0.29 2.94 15.43
CA LEU A 215 -0.22 2.51 16.73
C LEU A 215 -0.26 3.67 17.72
N VAL A 216 0.82 4.46 17.79
CA VAL A 216 0.92 5.63 18.66
C VAL A 216 -0.06 6.72 18.22
N ALA A 217 -0.14 7.01 16.92
CA ALA A 217 -1.09 7.97 16.37
C ALA A 217 -2.53 7.58 16.73
N THR A 218 -2.94 6.33 16.49
CA THR A 218 -4.28 5.84 16.83
C THR A 218 -4.57 5.92 18.32
N ALA A 219 -3.58 5.62 19.18
CA ALA A 219 -3.76 5.68 20.63
C ALA A 219 -3.92 7.13 21.14
N LEU A 220 -3.25 8.10 20.53
CA LEU A 220 -3.30 9.52 20.91
C LEU A 220 -4.50 10.25 20.31
N ALA A 221 -4.98 9.85 19.15
CA ALA A 221 -6.20 10.40 18.53
C ALA A 221 -7.51 9.95 19.23
N GLY A 222 -7.43 9.32 20.39
CA GLY A 222 -8.59 8.94 21.20
C GLY A 222 -9.23 7.61 20.83
N GLY A 223 -8.48 6.72 20.16
CA GLY A 223 -8.93 5.33 19.91
C GLY A 223 -10.08 5.20 18.93
N GLY A 224 -10.20 6.12 18.00
CA GLY A 224 -11.26 6.12 17.01
C GLY A 224 -12.63 6.31 17.68
N GLY A 225 -13.17 7.49 17.56
CA GLY A 225 -14.62 7.68 17.70
C GLY A 225 -15.37 6.58 16.95
N ASP A 226 -16.62 6.63 16.78
CA ASP A 226 -17.50 5.65 16.14
C ASP A 226 -16.77 4.63 15.26
N GLY A 227 -16.81 3.35 15.64
CA GLY A 227 -16.08 2.27 14.98
C GLY A 227 -16.29 2.24 13.47
N SER A 228 -15.43 1.58 12.75
CA SER A 228 -15.55 1.46 11.29
C SER A 228 -16.95 1.01 10.85
N ASP A 229 -17.54 1.68 9.85
CA ASP A 229 -18.90 1.37 9.37
C ASP A 229 -19.00 -0.09 8.88
N PRO A 230 -19.94 -0.90 9.45
CA PRO A 230 -20.17 -2.28 9.04
C PRO A 230 -20.61 -2.44 7.58
N ALA A 231 -21.21 -1.40 6.96
CA ALA A 231 -21.55 -1.37 5.53
C ALA A 231 -20.31 -1.59 4.65
N GLY A 232 -19.14 -1.14 5.11
CA GLY A 232 -17.87 -1.36 4.43
C GLY A 232 -17.47 -2.83 4.26
N VAL A 233 -18.01 -3.75 5.06
CA VAL A 233 -17.71 -5.19 4.94
C VAL A 233 -18.21 -5.73 3.60
N ALA A 234 -19.43 -5.42 3.24
CA ALA A 234 -20.01 -5.82 1.94
C ALA A 234 -19.40 -5.02 0.79
N ALA A 235 -19.19 -3.72 0.98
CA ALA A 235 -18.65 -2.83 -0.04
C ALA A 235 -17.23 -3.20 -0.49
N PHE A 236 -16.40 -3.70 0.44
CA PHE A 236 -15.00 -4.06 0.15
C PHE A 236 -14.78 -5.58 0.06
N ALA A 237 -15.84 -6.37 -0.03
CA ALA A 237 -15.74 -7.82 -0.19
C ALA A 237 -15.04 -8.19 -1.51
N ALA A 238 -14.34 -9.33 -1.50
CA ALA A 238 -13.70 -9.83 -2.71
C ALA A 238 -14.75 -10.14 -3.79
N ARG A 239 -14.46 -9.74 -5.03
CA ARG A 239 -15.36 -9.83 -6.19
C ARG A 239 -15.05 -11.05 -7.06
N ALA A 240 -16.08 -11.61 -7.68
CA ALA A 240 -15.90 -12.56 -8.77
C ALA A 240 -15.63 -11.80 -10.08
N GLU A 241 -14.66 -12.27 -10.85
CA GLU A 241 -14.35 -11.76 -12.18
C GLU A 241 -15.06 -12.60 -13.25
N PRO A 242 -15.22 -12.09 -14.49
CA PRO A 242 -15.94 -12.80 -15.54
C PRO A 242 -15.43 -14.22 -15.78
N GLY A 243 -16.37 -15.18 -15.79
CA GLY A 243 -16.06 -16.61 -15.94
C GLY A 243 -15.43 -17.28 -14.73
N LEU A 244 -15.20 -16.55 -13.63
CA LEU A 244 -14.63 -17.06 -12.38
C LEU A 244 -15.59 -16.82 -11.22
N ALA A 245 -15.69 -17.78 -10.30
CA ALA A 245 -16.26 -17.50 -8.98
C ALA A 245 -15.24 -16.71 -8.14
N THR A 246 -15.67 -16.13 -6.99
CA THR A 246 -14.79 -15.39 -6.09
C THR A 246 -13.53 -16.18 -5.72
N LEU A 247 -13.67 -17.47 -5.43
CA LEU A 247 -12.54 -18.37 -5.14
C LEU A 247 -11.55 -18.44 -6.32
N GLY A 248 -12.04 -18.56 -7.55
CA GLY A 248 -11.20 -18.61 -8.76
C GLY A 248 -10.47 -17.29 -9.00
N SER A 249 -11.15 -16.15 -8.80
CA SER A 249 -10.55 -14.82 -8.91
C SER A 249 -9.42 -14.63 -7.90
N LEU A 250 -9.65 -14.98 -6.64
CA LEU A 250 -8.64 -14.89 -5.57
C LEU A 250 -7.48 -15.87 -5.79
N ALA A 251 -7.76 -17.10 -6.25
CA ALA A 251 -6.71 -18.06 -6.63
C ALA A 251 -5.88 -17.53 -7.80
N GLY A 252 -6.47 -16.77 -8.71
CA GLY A 252 -5.79 -16.04 -9.79
C GLY A 252 -5.04 -14.78 -9.32
N LEU A 253 -5.03 -14.47 -8.03
CA LEU A 253 -4.47 -13.25 -7.41
C LEU A 253 -5.23 -11.95 -7.81
N GLY A 254 -6.45 -12.07 -8.32
CA GLY A 254 -7.36 -10.95 -8.66
C GLY A 254 -8.50 -10.82 -7.65
N GLY A 255 -9.59 -10.18 -8.08
CA GLY A 255 -10.83 -10.07 -7.31
C GLY A 255 -10.89 -8.88 -6.37
N VAL A 256 -10.21 -7.76 -6.67
CA VAL A 256 -10.37 -6.49 -5.94
C VAL A 256 -11.84 -6.03 -5.98
N TRP A 257 -12.31 -5.48 -4.86
CA TRP A 257 -13.69 -5.03 -4.70
C TRP A 257 -14.13 -3.99 -5.74
N ASN A 258 -13.21 -3.09 -6.11
CA ASN A 258 -13.45 -2.02 -7.07
C ASN A 258 -13.31 -2.54 -8.51
N GLU A 259 -14.43 -2.77 -9.17
CA GLU A 259 -14.45 -3.28 -10.55
C GLU A 259 -13.82 -2.34 -11.58
N THR A 260 -13.72 -1.04 -11.28
CA THR A 260 -13.06 -0.06 -12.16
C THR A 260 -11.54 -0.02 -11.96
N ALA A 261 -11.01 -0.65 -10.93
CA ALA A 261 -9.58 -0.72 -10.61
C ALA A 261 -8.94 -2.03 -11.05
N VAL A 262 -9.40 -2.59 -12.16
CA VAL A 262 -8.88 -3.82 -12.75
C VAL A 262 -8.38 -3.57 -14.17
N PRO A 263 -7.40 -4.33 -14.67
CA PRO A 263 -7.00 -4.31 -16.07
C PRO A 263 -8.17 -4.68 -16.99
N GLU A 264 -8.21 -4.15 -18.21
CA GLU A 264 -9.29 -4.37 -19.15
C GLU A 264 -9.51 -5.87 -19.46
N THR A 265 -8.44 -6.64 -19.60
CA THR A 265 -8.52 -8.10 -19.78
C THR A 265 -9.21 -8.81 -18.63
N ARG A 266 -9.23 -8.24 -17.43
CA ARG A 266 -9.90 -8.79 -16.24
C ARG A 266 -11.38 -8.42 -16.16
N THR A 267 -11.88 -7.56 -17.06
CA THR A 267 -13.31 -7.23 -17.19
C THR A 267 -14.04 -8.12 -18.20
N THR A 268 -13.33 -8.99 -18.90
CA THR A 268 -13.83 -9.90 -19.92
C THR A 268 -13.60 -11.37 -19.55
N LEU A 269 -14.10 -12.31 -20.36
CA LEU A 269 -13.81 -13.75 -20.20
C LEU A 269 -12.32 -14.08 -20.32
N PHE A 270 -11.49 -13.15 -20.75
CA PHE A 270 -10.03 -13.35 -20.72
C PHE A 270 -9.50 -13.48 -19.27
N ALA A 271 -10.23 -12.99 -18.27
CA ALA A 271 -9.94 -13.24 -16.85
C ALA A 271 -9.82 -14.75 -16.53
N LEU A 272 -10.73 -15.57 -17.08
CA LEU A 272 -10.68 -17.02 -16.94
C LEU A 272 -9.42 -17.58 -17.63
N VAL A 273 -9.15 -17.17 -18.88
CA VAL A 273 -7.98 -17.65 -19.65
C VAL A 273 -6.68 -17.29 -18.91
N GLY A 274 -6.51 -16.04 -18.53
CA GLY A 274 -5.32 -15.58 -17.81
C GLY A 274 -5.11 -16.29 -16.47
N THR A 275 -6.21 -16.53 -15.73
CA THR A 275 -6.17 -17.28 -14.46
C THR A 275 -5.75 -18.74 -14.68
N VAL A 276 -6.32 -19.41 -15.69
CA VAL A 276 -5.94 -20.79 -16.04
C VAL A 276 -4.47 -20.86 -16.46
N LEU A 277 -3.99 -19.93 -17.27
CA LEU A 277 -2.59 -19.89 -17.69
C LEU A 277 -1.63 -19.71 -16.50
N LEU A 278 -1.91 -18.76 -15.61
CA LEU A 278 -1.13 -18.54 -14.39
C LEU A 278 -1.12 -19.77 -13.49
N LEU A 279 -2.31 -20.31 -13.19
CA LEU A 279 -2.46 -21.46 -12.32
C LEU A 279 -1.86 -22.74 -12.94
N ALA A 280 -1.90 -22.91 -14.26
CA ALA A 280 -1.24 -24.04 -14.92
C ALA A 280 0.26 -24.07 -14.63
N VAL A 281 0.94 -22.91 -14.74
CA VAL A 281 2.37 -22.81 -14.41
C VAL A 281 2.62 -23.15 -12.94
N VAL A 282 1.79 -22.62 -12.02
CA VAL A 282 1.91 -22.87 -10.58
C VAL A 282 1.65 -24.33 -10.24
N LEU A 283 0.56 -24.91 -10.75
CA LEU A 283 0.13 -26.28 -10.47
C LEU A 283 1.14 -27.32 -10.99
N CYS A 284 1.76 -27.09 -12.16
CA CYS A 284 2.84 -27.93 -12.67
C CYS A 284 4.02 -28.08 -11.70
N GLY A 285 4.25 -27.11 -10.82
CA GLY A 285 5.32 -27.16 -9.83
C GLY A 285 4.94 -27.77 -8.49
N LEU A 286 3.64 -27.86 -8.17
CA LEU A 286 3.18 -28.37 -6.87
C LEU A 286 3.68 -29.79 -6.55
N PRO A 287 3.72 -30.76 -7.48
CA PRO A 287 4.26 -32.09 -7.18
C PRO A 287 5.72 -32.07 -6.72
N ALA A 288 6.53 -31.14 -7.28
CA ALA A 288 7.93 -30.97 -6.87
C ALA A 288 8.05 -30.32 -5.48
N LEU A 289 7.18 -29.36 -5.16
CA LEU A 289 7.10 -28.78 -3.81
C LEU A 289 6.50 -29.75 -2.79
N TRP A 290 5.53 -30.57 -3.15
CA TRP A 290 4.94 -31.59 -2.28
C TRP A 290 5.99 -32.58 -1.77
N ARG A 291 6.97 -32.95 -2.58
CA ARG A 291 8.13 -33.75 -2.14
C ARG A 291 8.96 -33.04 -1.06
N ARG A 292 8.83 -31.72 -0.96
CA ARG A 292 9.50 -30.84 0.03
C ARG A 292 8.57 -30.30 1.11
N ARG A 293 7.35 -30.82 1.25
CA ARG A 293 6.33 -30.34 2.21
C ARG A 293 6.79 -30.29 3.66
N ARG A 294 7.83 -31.09 4.02
CA ARG A 294 8.45 -31.03 5.36
C ARG A 294 9.46 -29.89 5.51
N HIS A 295 9.82 -29.18 4.43
CA HIS A 295 10.66 -28.01 4.53
C HIS A 295 9.86 -26.86 5.15
N PRO A 296 10.35 -26.24 6.27
CA PRO A 296 9.53 -25.31 7.05
C PRO A 296 9.00 -24.12 6.23
N VAL A 297 9.78 -23.57 5.31
CA VAL A 297 9.29 -22.47 4.45
C VAL A 297 8.20 -22.93 3.51
N VAL A 298 8.33 -24.12 2.89
CA VAL A 298 7.30 -24.64 1.99
C VAL A 298 6.01 -24.90 2.76
N ALA A 299 6.09 -25.54 3.94
CA ALA A 299 4.94 -25.78 4.79
C ALA A 299 4.24 -24.49 5.21
N ALA A 300 5.00 -23.50 5.72
CA ALA A 300 4.47 -22.21 6.13
C ALA A 300 3.79 -21.47 4.98
N LEU A 301 4.50 -21.32 3.84
CA LEU A 301 3.95 -20.61 2.68
C LEU A 301 2.74 -21.31 2.08
N THR A 302 2.68 -22.65 2.14
CA THR A 302 1.48 -23.40 1.70
C THR A 302 0.30 -23.11 2.63
N ALA A 303 0.51 -23.16 3.95
CA ALA A 303 -0.55 -22.89 4.91
C ALA A 303 -1.11 -21.46 4.78
N ILE A 304 -0.22 -20.45 4.75
CA ILE A 304 -0.68 -19.06 4.63
C ILE A 304 -1.31 -18.76 3.26
N ALA A 305 -0.84 -19.38 2.17
CA ALA A 305 -1.43 -19.20 0.85
C ALA A 305 -2.86 -19.80 0.78
N LEU A 306 -3.07 -20.97 1.38
CA LEU A 306 -4.40 -21.57 1.48
C LEU A 306 -5.35 -20.67 2.29
N VAL A 307 -4.93 -20.20 3.45
CA VAL A 307 -5.71 -19.29 4.28
C VAL A 307 -5.99 -17.97 3.54
N ALA A 308 -4.99 -17.41 2.87
CA ALA A 308 -5.08 -16.15 2.15
C ALA A 308 -6.04 -16.20 0.96
N VAL A 309 -6.28 -17.36 0.37
CA VAL A 309 -7.25 -17.53 -0.73
C VAL A 309 -8.62 -17.95 -0.19
N LEU A 310 -8.65 -18.93 0.73
CA LEU A 310 -9.91 -19.49 1.21
C LEU A 310 -10.66 -18.54 2.15
N LEU A 311 -9.96 -17.85 3.07
CA LEU A 311 -10.62 -17.01 4.05
C LEU A 311 -11.33 -15.80 3.42
N PRO A 312 -10.72 -15.03 2.49
CA PRO A 312 -11.45 -13.98 1.77
C PRO A 312 -12.59 -14.51 0.89
N ALA A 313 -12.44 -15.70 0.29
CA ALA A 313 -13.51 -16.31 -0.50
C ALA A 313 -14.72 -16.67 0.38
N LEU A 314 -14.46 -17.23 1.55
CA LEU A 314 -15.48 -17.49 2.55
C LEU A 314 -16.09 -16.21 3.11
N GLY A 315 -15.26 -15.19 3.36
CA GLY A 315 -15.69 -13.85 3.80
C GLY A 315 -16.63 -13.13 2.85
N ALA A 316 -16.60 -13.47 1.55
CA ALA A 316 -17.51 -12.92 0.54
C ALA A 316 -18.86 -13.67 0.45
N THR A 317 -19.07 -14.74 1.21
CA THR A 317 -20.36 -15.45 1.29
C THR A 317 -21.32 -14.70 2.25
N ALA A 318 -22.62 -14.98 2.17
CA ALA A 318 -23.61 -14.33 3.03
C ALA A 318 -23.26 -14.43 4.52
N TRP A 319 -22.98 -15.63 5.01
CA TRP A 319 -22.59 -15.86 6.40
C TRP A 319 -21.21 -15.26 6.74
N GLY A 320 -20.29 -15.23 5.79
CA GLY A 320 -18.98 -14.58 5.96
C GLY A 320 -19.09 -13.06 6.12
N LEU A 321 -20.02 -12.43 5.37
CA LEU A 321 -20.35 -11.01 5.52
C LEU A 321 -20.97 -10.72 6.90
N ASP A 322 -21.84 -11.60 7.42
CA ASP A 322 -22.45 -11.43 8.75
C ASP A 322 -21.39 -11.52 9.85
N ILE A 323 -20.48 -12.51 9.77
CA ILE A 323 -19.33 -12.60 10.68
C ILE A 323 -18.43 -11.36 10.56
N GLY A 324 -18.16 -10.89 9.36
CA GLY A 324 -17.35 -9.69 9.11
C GLY A 324 -17.98 -8.44 9.75
N ARG A 325 -19.30 -8.25 9.61
CA ARG A 325 -20.04 -7.15 10.26
C ARG A 325 -19.93 -7.23 11.77
N TRP A 326 -20.16 -8.43 12.34
CA TRP A 326 -20.02 -8.64 13.77
C TRP A 326 -18.60 -8.32 14.26
N LEU A 327 -17.56 -8.77 13.55
CA LEU A 327 -16.18 -8.47 13.90
C LEU A 327 -15.89 -6.97 13.88
N VAL A 328 -16.32 -6.26 12.84
CA VAL A 328 -16.09 -4.82 12.70
C VAL A 328 -16.79 -4.03 13.81
N GLN A 329 -17.97 -4.47 14.27
CA GLN A 329 -18.73 -3.83 15.34
C GLN A 329 -18.17 -4.12 16.74
N ASN A 330 -17.56 -5.29 16.95
CA ASN A 330 -17.24 -5.76 18.31
C ASN A 330 -15.73 -5.91 18.58
N VAL A 331 -14.88 -5.90 17.55
CA VAL A 331 -13.44 -6.12 17.70
C VAL A 331 -12.65 -4.91 17.19
N PRO A 332 -11.98 -4.16 18.09
CA PRO A 332 -11.17 -3.02 17.70
C PRO A 332 -10.12 -3.41 16.65
N GLY A 333 -10.01 -2.61 15.59
CA GLY A 333 -9.05 -2.84 14.49
C GLY A 333 -9.51 -3.84 13.41
N ALA A 334 -10.67 -4.53 13.60
CA ALA A 334 -11.20 -5.45 12.57
C ALA A 334 -11.54 -4.74 11.26
N GLY A 335 -11.69 -3.43 11.24
CA GLY A 335 -11.83 -2.62 10.03
C GLY A 335 -10.68 -2.82 9.01
N LEU A 336 -9.48 -3.23 9.45
CA LEU A 336 -8.36 -3.58 8.57
C LEU A 336 -8.62 -4.84 7.72
N LEU A 337 -9.57 -5.69 8.11
CA LEU A 337 -9.92 -6.93 7.41
C LEU A 337 -10.95 -6.72 6.29
N ARG A 338 -11.60 -5.53 6.21
CA ARG A 338 -12.69 -5.26 5.24
C ARG A 338 -12.27 -5.48 3.78
N ASP A 339 -11.11 -4.94 3.36
CA ASP A 339 -10.57 -5.20 2.02
C ASP A 339 -9.85 -6.56 2.02
N ALA A 340 -10.65 -7.61 1.91
CA ALA A 340 -10.20 -8.99 2.07
C ALA A 340 -9.20 -9.43 0.98
N GLN A 341 -9.28 -8.88 -0.25
CA GLN A 341 -8.36 -9.19 -1.34
C GLN A 341 -6.91 -8.75 -1.05
N LYS A 342 -6.66 -7.78 -0.17
CA LYS A 342 -5.29 -7.40 0.22
C LYS A 342 -4.47 -8.60 0.75
N TRP A 343 -5.13 -9.55 1.41
CA TRP A 343 -4.48 -10.70 2.03
C TRP A 343 -3.99 -11.75 1.03
N VAL A 344 -4.53 -11.77 -0.20
CA VAL A 344 -4.09 -12.69 -1.28
C VAL A 344 -2.61 -12.51 -1.64
N ALA A 345 -2.02 -11.35 -1.34
CA ALA A 345 -0.57 -11.13 -1.41
C ALA A 345 0.26 -12.26 -0.78
N LEU A 346 -0.24 -12.85 0.31
CA LEU A 346 0.42 -13.95 1.03
C LEU A 346 0.53 -15.25 0.21
N ALA A 347 -0.23 -15.41 -0.87
CA ALA A 347 -0.13 -16.55 -1.77
C ALA A 347 1.04 -16.39 -2.78
N ALA A 348 1.42 -15.18 -3.14
CA ALA A 348 2.42 -14.91 -4.17
C ALA A 348 3.80 -15.57 -3.91
N PRO A 349 4.35 -15.61 -2.68
CA PRO A 349 5.61 -16.31 -2.41
C PRO A 349 5.54 -17.82 -2.69
N LEU A 350 4.42 -18.49 -2.37
CA LEU A 350 4.22 -19.90 -2.73
C LEU A 350 4.14 -20.07 -4.24
N TYR A 351 3.38 -19.23 -4.93
CA TYR A 351 3.21 -19.28 -6.38
C TYR A 351 4.54 -19.12 -7.11
N ALA A 352 5.37 -18.18 -6.68
CA ALA A 352 6.72 -17.99 -7.21
C ALA A 352 7.61 -19.24 -7.01
N LEU A 353 7.55 -19.87 -5.83
CA LEU A 353 8.29 -21.11 -5.56
C LEU A 353 7.76 -22.28 -6.40
N ALA A 354 6.45 -22.42 -6.53
CA ALA A 354 5.81 -23.49 -7.30
C ALA A 354 6.18 -23.34 -8.79
N ALA A 355 5.98 -22.17 -9.37
CA ALA A 355 6.33 -21.89 -10.76
C ALA A 355 7.83 -22.14 -11.05
N ALA A 356 8.72 -21.74 -10.14
CA ALA A 356 10.15 -22.07 -10.26
C ALA A 356 10.41 -23.57 -10.19
N ALA A 357 9.67 -24.31 -9.34
CA ALA A 357 9.82 -25.76 -9.19
C ALA A 357 9.32 -26.53 -10.44
N ALA A 358 8.35 -26.01 -11.19
CA ALA A 358 7.84 -26.56 -12.43
C ALA A 358 8.95 -26.76 -13.49
N VAL A 359 9.90 -25.82 -13.53
CA VAL A 359 10.98 -25.80 -14.53
C VAL A 359 12.35 -26.20 -13.97
N LEU A 360 12.43 -26.61 -12.70
CA LEU A 360 13.70 -26.81 -11.97
C LEU A 360 14.66 -27.79 -12.62
N ARG A 361 14.14 -28.85 -13.25
CA ARG A 361 14.90 -29.93 -13.88
C ARG A 361 14.58 -30.08 -15.35
N ARG A 362 14.03 -29.04 -15.97
CA ARG A 362 13.63 -29.01 -17.37
C ARG A 362 14.64 -28.23 -18.22
N PRO A 363 14.69 -28.47 -19.54
CA PRO A 363 15.45 -27.64 -20.46
C PRO A 363 15.10 -26.15 -20.34
N ALA A 364 16.00 -25.27 -20.74
CA ALA A 364 15.81 -23.80 -20.67
C ALA A 364 14.56 -23.31 -21.40
N THR A 365 14.17 -24.01 -22.48
CA THR A 365 12.94 -23.73 -23.24
C THR A 365 11.70 -23.72 -22.38
N TRP A 366 11.58 -24.62 -21.40
CA TRP A 366 10.46 -24.63 -20.45
C TRP A 366 10.39 -23.36 -19.57
N SER A 367 11.55 -22.83 -19.20
CA SER A 367 11.59 -21.57 -18.46
C SER A 367 11.14 -20.39 -19.32
N VAL A 368 11.55 -20.35 -20.59
CA VAL A 368 11.10 -19.35 -21.54
C VAL A 368 9.60 -19.46 -21.78
N SER A 369 9.09 -20.69 -22.03
CA SER A 369 7.65 -20.91 -22.21
C SER A 369 6.84 -20.48 -20.98
N ALA A 370 7.29 -20.84 -19.76
CA ALA A 370 6.60 -20.44 -18.54
C ALA A 370 6.58 -18.91 -18.35
N VAL A 371 7.69 -18.22 -18.65
CA VAL A 371 7.74 -16.74 -18.64
C VAL A 371 6.74 -16.16 -19.63
N LEU A 372 6.74 -16.63 -20.88
CA LEU A 372 5.84 -16.15 -21.92
C LEU A 372 4.37 -16.39 -21.56
N VAL A 373 4.04 -17.58 -21.02
CA VAL A 373 2.67 -17.90 -20.57
C VAL A 373 2.21 -16.92 -19.49
N VAL A 374 3.06 -16.61 -18.49
CA VAL A 374 2.70 -15.68 -17.43
C VAL A 374 2.55 -14.25 -17.95
N LEU A 375 3.42 -13.81 -18.88
CA LEU A 375 3.30 -12.49 -19.50
C LEU A 375 2.01 -12.38 -20.34
N LEU A 376 1.67 -13.42 -21.10
CA LEU A 376 0.46 -13.48 -21.91
C LEU A 376 -0.83 -13.65 -21.06
N ALA A 377 -0.73 -14.13 -19.82
CA ALA A 377 -1.85 -14.24 -18.91
C ALA A 377 -2.43 -12.86 -18.47
N LEU A 378 -1.63 -11.79 -18.60
CA LEU A 378 -2.03 -10.42 -18.26
C LEU A 378 -1.28 -9.41 -19.15
N PRO A 379 -1.58 -9.34 -20.46
CA PRO A 379 -0.81 -8.53 -21.39
C PRO A 379 -0.90 -7.02 -21.12
N ASP A 380 -2.02 -6.57 -20.62
CA ASP A 380 -2.31 -5.18 -20.28
C ASP A 380 -1.69 -4.69 -18.97
N LEU A 381 -0.91 -5.51 -18.27
CA LEU A 381 -0.04 -5.00 -17.20
C LEU A 381 1.12 -4.17 -17.76
N ALA A 382 1.50 -4.39 -19.00
CA ALA A 382 2.52 -3.60 -19.68
C ALA A 382 2.14 -2.12 -19.76
N TRP A 383 3.18 -1.28 -19.78
CA TRP A 383 3.12 0.12 -20.17
C TRP A 383 2.09 0.95 -19.41
N GLY A 384 2.21 0.96 -18.08
CA GLY A 384 1.34 1.72 -17.19
C GLY A 384 -0.02 1.08 -17.00
N VAL A 385 -0.09 -0.25 -16.97
CA VAL A 385 -1.33 -1.01 -16.89
C VAL A 385 -2.30 -0.55 -18.00
N GLY A 386 -1.91 -0.81 -19.25
CA GLY A 386 -2.69 -0.40 -20.42
C GLY A 386 -2.80 1.13 -20.59
N GLY A 387 -1.83 1.90 -20.07
CA GLY A 387 -1.81 3.36 -20.16
C GLY A 387 -2.63 4.08 -19.06
N ALA A 388 -3.22 3.34 -18.11
CA ALA A 388 -3.97 3.94 -17.00
C ALA A 388 -3.05 4.66 -15.99
N LEU A 389 -1.85 4.12 -15.75
CA LEU A 389 -0.81 4.77 -14.93
C LEU A 389 -0.02 5.76 -15.79
N ARG A 390 -0.45 7.00 -15.81
CA ARG A 390 0.22 8.10 -16.50
C ARG A 390 0.44 9.26 -15.55
N PRO A 391 1.48 10.08 -15.73
CA PRO A 391 1.66 11.27 -14.92
C PRO A 391 0.61 12.32 -15.28
N VAL A 392 0.20 13.09 -14.26
CA VAL A 392 -0.64 14.27 -14.41
C VAL A 392 0.15 15.53 -14.04
N HIS A 393 -0.32 16.70 -14.47
CA HIS A 393 0.26 17.98 -14.11
C HIS A 393 -0.78 18.80 -13.35
N TYR A 394 -0.42 19.23 -12.16
CA TYR A 394 -1.27 20.11 -11.37
C TYR A 394 -1.24 21.54 -11.93
N PRO A 395 -2.38 22.24 -11.94
CA PRO A 395 -2.41 23.68 -12.23
C PRO A 395 -1.51 24.46 -11.25
N PRO A 396 -0.87 25.55 -11.72
CA PRO A 396 -0.02 26.40 -10.86
C PRO A 396 -0.75 27.02 -9.66
N SER A 397 -2.07 27.16 -9.74
CA SER A 397 -2.94 27.68 -8.68
C SER A 397 -2.79 26.93 -7.35
N TRP A 398 -2.49 25.62 -7.36
CA TRP A 398 -2.23 24.87 -6.14
C TRP A 398 -1.05 25.43 -5.34
N GLN A 399 0.03 25.82 -6.01
CA GLN A 399 1.21 26.40 -5.35
C GLN A 399 0.91 27.82 -4.85
N GLN A 400 0.10 28.59 -5.60
CA GLN A 400 -0.29 29.95 -5.23
C GLN A 400 -1.20 29.93 -3.99
N VAL A 401 -2.19 29.02 -3.95
CA VAL A 401 -3.05 28.82 -2.79
C VAL A 401 -2.25 28.37 -1.57
N ALA A 402 -1.34 27.39 -1.73
CA ALA A 402 -0.48 26.96 -0.63
C ALA A 402 0.37 28.11 -0.06
N ALA A 403 0.94 28.95 -0.94
CA ALA A 403 1.72 30.10 -0.53
C ALA A 403 0.86 31.20 0.15
N GLU A 404 -0.42 31.32 -0.22
CA GLU A 404 -1.35 32.25 0.44
C GLU A 404 -1.66 31.80 1.86
N VAL A 405 -1.98 30.50 2.03
CA VAL A 405 -2.23 29.89 3.34
C VAL A 405 -0.98 29.99 4.24
N GLU A 406 0.22 29.77 3.68
CA GLU A 406 1.48 29.84 4.44
C GLU A 406 1.84 31.26 4.91
N ARG A 407 1.34 32.30 4.24
CA ARG A 407 1.58 33.69 4.62
C ARG A 407 0.70 34.17 5.79
N ASP A 408 -0.42 33.54 6.07
CA ASP A 408 -1.26 33.92 7.20
C ASP A 408 -0.55 33.55 8.51
N ALA A 409 -0.43 34.54 9.40
CA ALA A 409 0.17 34.35 10.72
C ALA A 409 -0.76 33.57 11.69
N HIS A 410 -2.02 33.35 11.32
CA HIS A 410 -3.02 32.69 12.11
C HIS A 410 -3.28 31.27 11.57
N SER A 411 -3.04 30.28 12.39
CA SER A 411 -3.33 28.88 12.05
C SER A 411 -4.82 28.57 12.12
N GLY A 412 -5.28 27.62 11.33
CA GLY A 412 -6.63 27.09 11.35
C GLY A 412 -6.86 26.18 10.14
N ASP A 413 -7.81 25.27 10.28
CA ASP A 413 -8.01 24.21 9.29
C ASP A 413 -8.66 24.70 7.99
N VAL A 414 -8.50 23.91 6.95
CA VAL A 414 -9.07 24.14 5.63
C VAL A 414 -10.29 23.23 5.43
N ALA A 415 -11.42 23.83 5.10
CA ALA A 415 -12.59 23.12 4.56
C ALA A 415 -12.55 23.15 3.03
N VAL A 416 -13.03 22.11 2.35
CA VAL A 416 -12.99 22.01 0.89
C VAL A 416 -14.38 21.86 0.30
N LEU A 417 -14.65 22.56 -0.79
CA LEU A 417 -15.83 22.43 -1.63
C LEU A 417 -15.42 22.02 -3.06
N PRO A 418 -16.21 21.16 -3.71
CA PRO A 418 -17.39 20.45 -3.22
C PRO A 418 -17.05 19.49 -2.06
N THR A 419 -18.06 19.15 -1.23
CA THR A 419 -17.86 18.22 -0.10
C THR A 419 -17.55 16.80 -0.55
N GLY A 420 -17.00 15.98 0.37
CA GLY A 420 -16.51 14.64 0.10
C GLY A 420 -15.01 14.60 -0.15
N MET A 421 -14.42 13.40 -0.17
CA MET A 421 -12.97 13.23 -0.25
C MET A 421 -12.45 12.79 -1.63
N PHE A 422 -13.33 12.50 -2.59
CA PHE A 422 -12.94 12.14 -3.95
C PHE A 422 -13.28 13.24 -4.94
N ARG A 423 -12.39 13.44 -5.90
CA ARG A 423 -12.43 14.48 -6.92
C ARG A 423 -12.41 13.89 -8.32
N LYS A 424 -12.89 14.64 -9.28
CA LYS A 424 -12.82 14.32 -10.70
C LYS A 424 -12.39 15.55 -11.47
N PHE A 425 -11.11 15.87 -11.37
CA PHE A 425 -10.53 17.01 -12.04
C PHE A 425 -10.42 16.78 -13.55
N SER A 426 -10.48 17.84 -14.34
CA SER A 426 -10.26 17.81 -15.78
C SER A 426 -8.92 17.21 -16.19
N TYR A 427 -7.89 17.40 -15.37
CA TYR A 427 -6.51 16.90 -15.59
C TYR A 427 -6.23 15.52 -14.99
N SER A 428 -7.08 14.97 -14.11
CA SER A 428 -6.83 13.69 -13.43
C SER A 428 -7.24 12.44 -14.24
N GLY A 429 -7.97 12.62 -15.33
CA GLY A 429 -8.52 11.53 -16.14
C GLY A 429 -9.95 11.17 -15.76
N SER A 430 -10.42 9.96 -16.14
CA SER A 430 -11.82 9.57 -15.95
C SER A 430 -12.14 9.00 -14.57
N ALA A 431 -11.15 8.43 -13.88
CA ALA A 431 -11.35 7.84 -12.55
C ALA A 431 -11.41 8.92 -11.47
N PRO A 432 -12.29 8.78 -10.45
CA PRO A 432 -12.23 9.61 -9.26
C PRO A 432 -10.89 9.42 -8.54
N VAL A 433 -10.35 10.48 -7.97
CA VAL A 433 -9.06 10.50 -7.25
C VAL A 433 -9.28 11.06 -5.85
N LEU A 434 -8.48 10.62 -4.89
CA LEU A 434 -8.43 11.30 -3.60
C LEU A 434 -8.02 12.76 -3.80
N ASP A 435 -8.65 13.63 -3.03
CA ASP A 435 -8.34 15.05 -2.99
C ASP A 435 -6.86 15.28 -2.66
N PRO A 436 -6.11 16.03 -3.48
CA PRO A 436 -4.73 16.38 -3.20
C PRO A 436 -4.56 17.46 -2.12
N ALA A 437 -5.61 18.24 -1.79
CA ALA A 437 -5.55 19.33 -0.84
C ALA A 437 -4.88 18.96 0.50
N PRO A 438 -5.16 17.80 1.14
CA PRO A 438 -4.52 17.44 2.41
C PRO A 438 -2.99 17.29 2.36
N ARG A 439 -2.44 17.11 1.16
CA ARG A 439 -0.99 17.01 0.95
C ARG A 439 -0.39 18.28 0.38
N MET A 440 -1.20 19.09 -0.34
CA MET A 440 -0.77 20.31 -1.01
C MET A 440 -0.74 21.53 -0.09
N LEU A 441 -1.52 21.53 0.99
CA LEU A 441 -1.68 22.69 1.86
C LEU A 441 -0.89 22.55 3.16
N PRO A 442 -0.36 23.66 3.73
CA PRO A 442 0.43 23.64 4.96
C PRO A 442 -0.40 23.51 6.24
N GLU A 443 -1.73 23.66 6.17
CA GLU A 443 -2.68 23.50 7.27
C GLU A 443 -3.48 22.20 7.10
N ASP A 444 -4.09 21.71 8.20
CA ASP A 444 -4.90 20.52 8.15
C ASP A 444 -6.15 20.73 7.30
N VAL A 445 -6.39 19.79 6.38
CA VAL A 445 -7.58 19.77 5.54
C VAL A 445 -8.58 18.79 6.11
N LEU A 446 -9.77 19.27 6.44
CA LEU A 446 -10.83 18.47 7.04
C LEU A 446 -11.45 17.52 6.01
N GLN A 447 -11.39 16.23 6.29
CA GLN A 447 -12.00 15.18 5.46
C GLN A 447 -12.87 14.26 6.32
N THR A 448 -14.09 14.01 5.87
CA THR A 448 -15.05 13.13 6.56
C THR A 448 -14.61 11.67 6.55
N GLY A 449 -13.84 11.25 5.55
CA GLY A 449 -13.53 9.84 5.33
C GLY A 449 -14.68 9.05 4.73
N GLU A 450 -15.76 9.72 4.32
CA GLU A 450 -16.91 9.12 3.67
C GLU A 450 -16.57 8.62 2.26
N LEU A 451 -17.05 7.42 1.92
CA LEU A 451 -16.83 6.83 0.61
C LEU A 451 -18.15 6.43 -0.02
N VAL A 452 -18.44 7.02 -1.17
CA VAL A 452 -19.55 6.59 -2.03
C VAL A 452 -19.11 5.36 -2.81
N VAL A 453 -19.86 4.27 -2.67
CA VAL A 453 -19.63 2.99 -3.35
C VAL A 453 -20.88 2.56 -4.11
N ALA A 454 -20.73 1.58 -5.01
CA ALA A 454 -21.88 0.98 -5.66
C ALA A 454 -22.86 0.41 -4.61
N GLY A 455 -24.07 0.98 -4.53
CA GLY A 455 -25.12 0.53 -3.59
C GLY A 455 -25.23 1.32 -2.28
N GLY A 456 -24.44 2.40 -2.07
CA GLY A 456 -24.61 3.26 -0.89
C GLY A 456 -23.36 4.04 -0.49
N THR A 457 -23.39 4.56 0.72
CA THR A 457 -22.30 5.34 1.28
C THR A 457 -21.76 4.64 2.52
N VAL A 458 -20.45 4.44 2.57
CA VAL A 458 -19.74 4.00 3.78
C VAL A 458 -19.37 5.23 4.59
N LYS A 459 -19.88 5.33 5.80
CA LYS A 459 -19.63 6.49 6.68
C LYS A 459 -18.14 6.61 6.99
N GLY A 460 -17.67 7.83 7.05
CA GLY A 460 -16.33 8.18 7.51
C GLY A 460 -16.26 8.40 9.02
N GLU A 461 -15.05 8.55 9.52
CA GLU A 461 -14.73 8.66 10.93
C GLU A 461 -14.50 10.12 11.38
N GLY A 462 -14.40 11.08 10.44
CA GLY A 462 -14.14 12.50 10.72
C GLY A 462 -15.39 13.25 11.17
N SER A 463 -15.68 13.22 12.48
CA SER A 463 -16.91 13.82 13.04
C SER A 463 -16.96 15.34 12.92
N ARG A 464 -15.83 16.03 13.15
CA ARG A 464 -15.72 17.48 13.01
C ARG A 464 -15.83 17.91 11.53
N ALA A 465 -15.19 17.17 10.64
CA ALA A 465 -15.32 17.40 9.20
C ALA A 465 -16.77 17.29 8.72
N GLN A 466 -17.54 16.29 9.24
CA GLN A 466 -18.97 16.17 8.94
C GLN A 466 -19.79 17.38 9.41
N GLN A 467 -19.45 17.96 10.57
CA GLN A 467 -20.10 19.16 11.07
C GLN A 467 -19.81 20.36 10.16
N VAL A 468 -18.55 20.54 9.75
CA VAL A 468 -18.13 21.61 8.83
C VAL A 468 -18.82 21.48 7.47
N GLU A 469 -18.84 20.27 6.90
CA GLU A 469 -19.56 20.02 5.62
C GLU A 469 -21.06 20.37 5.75
N ARG A 470 -21.68 20.03 6.88
CA ARG A 470 -23.09 20.38 7.13
C ARG A 470 -23.29 21.88 7.17
N VAL A 471 -22.43 22.64 7.89
CA VAL A 471 -22.49 24.12 7.92
C VAL A 471 -22.41 24.70 6.52
N LEU A 472 -21.45 24.24 5.71
CA LEU A 472 -21.28 24.70 4.33
C LEU A 472 -22.50 24.35 3.46
N LEU A 473 -22.98 23.11 3.54
CA LEU A 473 -24.09 22.65 2.70
C LEU A 473 -25.43 23.31 3.04
N THR A 474 -25.60 23.79 4.26
CA THR A 474 -26.83 24.48 4.71
C THR A 474 -26.74 26.00 4.71
N GLY A 475 -25.64 26.58 4.23
CA GLY A 475 -25.46 28.05 4.16
C GLY A 475 -25.22 28.69 5.52
N GLY A 476 -24.56 28.00 6.45
CA GLY A 476 -24.25 28.49 7.78
C GLY A 476 -23.28 29.66 7.79
N SER A 477 -23.11 30.32 8.95
CA SER A 477 -22.35 31.55 9.09
C SER A 477 -20.83 31.34 9.15
N ALA A 478 -20.06 32.42 8.90
CA ALA A 478 -18.61 32.44 9.15
C ALA A 478 -18.26 32.13 10.61
N ALA A 479 -19.10 32.58 11.56
CA ALA A 479 -18.90 32.31 13.00
C ALA A 479 -19.04 30.80 13.33
N ASP A 480 -19.95 30.08 12.66
CA ASP A 480 -20.07 28.64 12.83
C ASP A 480 -18.81 27.92 12.35
N LEU A 481 -18.25 28.33 11.21
CA LEU A 481 -16.98 27.78 10.70
C LEU A 481 -15.81 28.10 11.64
N ALA A 482 -15.70 29.33 12.11
CA ALA A 482 -14.67 29.74 13.06
C ALA A 482 -14.73 28.95 14.36
N SER A 483 -15.94 28.69 14.89
CA SER A 483 -16.14 27.88 16.10
C SER A 483 -15.70 26.42 15.92
N LEU A 484 -15.72 25.89 14.68
CA LEU A 484 -15.27 24.56 14.31
C LEU A 484 -13.78 24.51 13.91
N GLY A 485 -13.05 25.64 14.03
CA GLY A 485 -11.61 25.71 13.76
C GLY A 485 -11.24 25.95 12.30
N VAL A 486 -12.19 26.29 11.46
CA VAL A 486 -11.97 26.53 10.03
C VAL A 486 -11.50 27.97 9.82
N ARG A 487 -10.29 28.13 9.30
CA ARG A 487 -9.71 29.41 8.86
C ARG A 487 -9.89 29.65 7.37
N TRP A 488 -9.87 28.56 6.59
CA TRP A 488 -9.88 28.64 5.13
C TRP A 488 -10.99 27.77 4.53
N VAL A 489 -11.62 28.27 3.47
CA VAL A 489 -12.50 27.48 2.61
C VAL A 489 -11.91 27.48 1.20
N LEU A 490 -11.46 26.32 0.75
CA LEU A 490 -10.97 26.08 -0.59
C LEU A 490 -12.13 25.61 -1.47
N VAL A 491 -12.36 26.27 -2.59
CA VAL A 491 -13.34 25.84 -3.60
C VAL A 491 -12.61 25.34 -4.84
N GLU A 492 -12.75 24.07 -5.11
CA GLU A 492 -12.22 23.42 -6.30
C GLU A 492 -13.27 23.50 -7.43
N ARG A 493 -12.99 24.32 -8.44
CA ARG A 493 -13.98 24.66 -9.48
C ARG A 493 -14.13 23.56 -10.54
N ASP A 494 -13.02 22.87 -10.84
CA ASP A 494 -12.93 21.87 -11.92
C ASP A 494 -13.53 20.50 -11.58
N THR A 495 -14.07 20.31 -10.39
CA THR A 495 -14.59 19.02 -9.97
C THR A 495 -16.07 19.10 -9.62
N PRO A 496 -16.90 18.13 -10.11
CA PRO A 496 -18.29 18.05 -9.71
C PRO A 496 -18.42 17.52 -8.29
N GLY A 497 -19.50 17.91 -7.60
CA GLY A 497 -19.82 17.41 -6.28
C GLY A 497 -20.84 18.28 -5.55
N PRO A 498 -21.27 17.87 -4.33
CA PRO A 498 -22.23 18.62 -3.54
C PRO A 498 -21.68 19.97 -3.07
N ARG A 499 -22.44 21.04 -3.28
CA ARG A 499 -22.14 22.41 -2.79
C ARG A 499 -23.27 22.97 -1.92
N GLY A 500 -24.48 22.42 -2.01
CA GLY A 500 -25.64 22.87 -1.25
C GLY A 500 -25.83 24.40 -1.33
N GLU A 501 -26.14 25.00 -0.18
CA GLU A 501 -26.31 26.45 -0.02
C GLU A 501 -25.01 27.18 0.32
N SER A 502 -23.84 26.59 0.04
CA SER A 502 -22.52 27.14 0.42
C SER A 502 -22.25 28.53 -0.16
N ALA A 503 -22.90 28.90 -1.26
CA ALA A 503 -22.81 30.25 -1.82
C ALA A 503 -23.20 31.34 -0.80
N THR A 504 -24.18 31.07 0.07
CA THR A 504 -24.59 31.97 1.16
C THR A 504 -23.45 32.16 2.17
N THR A 505 -22.82 31.04 2.59
CA THR A 505 -21.67 31.09 3.49
C THR A 505 -20.49 31.85 2.86
N LEU A 506 -20.14 31.52 1.61
CA LEU A 506 -19.02 32.15 0.89
C LEU A 506 -19.21 33.65 0.67
N ALA A 507 -20.44 34.12 0.49
CA ALA A 507 -20.73 35.56 0.38
C ALA A 507 -20.37 36.36 1.63
N GLY A 508 -20.29 35.72 2.80
CA GLY A 508 -19.86 36.31 4.06
C GLY A 508 -18.36 36.20 4.35
N LEU A 509 -17.57 35.61 3.46
CA LEU A 509 -16.13 35.40 3.63
C LEU A 509 -15.29 36.32 2.73
N VAL A 510 -14.04 36.52 3.11
CA VAL A 510 -13.09 37.33 2.30
C VAL A 510 -12.44 36.41 1.27
N ARG A 511 -12.60 36.74 -0.01
CA ARG A 511 -11.95 35.97 -1.09
C ARG A 511 -10.54 36.46 -1.29
N GLU A 512 -9.55 35.63 -0.96
CA GLU A 512 -8.12 35.95 -1.04
C GLU A 512 -7.48 35.52 -2.37
N PHE A 513 -8.00 34.46 -2.99
CA PHE A 513 -7.50 33.97 -4.28
C PHE A 513 -8.64 33.50 -5.17
N SER A 514 -8.51 33.67 -6.48
CA SER A 514 -9.46 33.14 -7.48
C SER A 514 -8.79 33.02 -8.84
N ASP A 515 -8.87 31.84 -9.44
CA ASP A 515 -8.58 31.61 -10.86
C ASP A 515 -9.61 30.65 -11.49
N GLU A 516 -9.28 30.05 -12.64
CA GLU A 516 -10.17 29.13 -13.34
C GLU A 516 -10.35 27.78 -12.61
N HIS A 517 -9.37 27.37 -11.76
CA HIS A 517 -9.33 26.08 -11.09
C HIS A 517 -9.72 26.14 -9.62
N LEU A 518 -9.24 27.16 -8.88
CA LEU A 518 -9.36 27.26 -7.44
C LEU A 518 -9.85 28.65 -6.99
N GLU A 519 -10.63 28.67 -5.91
CA GLU A 519 -10.90 29.87 -5.12
C GLU A 519 -10.57 29.60 -3.67
N LEU A 520 -9.94 30.57 -3.00
CA LEU A 520 -9.62 30.52 -1.57
C LEU A 520 -10.34 31.64 -0.84
N TYR A 521 -11.07 31.27 0.21
CA TYR A 521 -11.80 32.21 1.06
C TYR A 521 -11.25 32.12 2.48
N ARG A 522 -11.09 33.26 3.12
CA ARG A 522 -10.67 33.40 4.52
C ARG A 522 -11.87 33.65 5.42
N VAL A 523 -11.93 32.90 6.52
CA VAL A 523 -12.87 33.11 7.63
C VAL A 523 -12.26 34.11 8.60
N ASP A 524 -12.88 35.29 8.76
CA ASP A 524 -12.42 36.33 9.67
C ASP A 524 -12.90 36.06 11.12
N GLY A 525 -12.15 36.61 12.08
CA GLY A 525 -12.43 36.49 13.52
C GLY A 525 -11.56 35.46 14.24
N ASP A 526 -11.88 35.23 15.53
CA ASP A 526 -11.18 34.25 16.34
C ASP A 526 -11.60 32.85 15.97
N VAL A 527 -10.65 32.07 15.49
CA VAL A 527 -10.84 30.68 15.08
C VAL A 527 -10.46 29.75 16.24
N ALA A 528 -11.36 28.83 16.58
CA ALA A 528 -11.10 27.85 17.63
C ALA A 528 -9.91 26.96 17.28
N ARG A 529 -9.00 26.76 18.22
CA ARG A 529 -7.81 25.90 17.99
C ARG A 529 -8.14 24.44 18.25
N HIS A 530 -7.92 23.61 17.23
CA HIS A 530 -8.13 22.17 17.30
C HIS A 530 -6.84 21.38 17.00
N GLN A 531 -5.68 21.99 17.22
CA GLN A 531 -4.39 21.37 16.96
C GLN A 531 -4.02 20.36 18.06
N ALA A 532 -3.31 19.30 17.65
CA ALA A 532 -2.75 18.35 18.58
C ALA A 532 -1.75 19.00 19.55
N SER A 533 -1.66 18.49 20.78
CA SER A 533 -0.69 19.01 21.75
C SER A 533 0.76 18.73 21.31
N ASP A 534 1.69 19.61 21.71
CA ASP A 534 3.11 19.45 21.43
C ASP A 534 3.66 18.10 21.92
N ARG A 535 3.13 17.59 23.04
CA ARG A 535 3.48 16.26 23.56
C ARG A 535 3.03 15.15 22.61
N ALA A 536 1.83 15.23 22.07
CA ALA A 536 1.32 14.26 21.11
C ALA A 536 2.16 14.26 19.85
N ARG A 537 2.42 15.44 19.28
CA ARG A 537 3.30 15.61 18.11
C ARG A 537 4.69 15.04 18.36
N ALA A 538 5.36 15.41 19.46
CA ALA A 538 6.69 14.91 19.80
C ALA A 538 6.70 13.38 19.96
N THR A 539 5.67 12.80 20.56
CA THR A 539 5.57 11.35 20.75
C THR A 539 5.40 10.61 19.42
N VAL A 540 4.56 11.12 18.51
CA VAL A 540 4.37 10.52 17.18
C VAL A 540 5.62 10.71 16.32
N ILE A 541 6.26 11.87 16.37
CA ILE A 541 7.53 12.10 15.66
C ILE A 541 8.61 11.12 16.16
N ALA A 542 8.72 10.90 17.47
CA ALA A 542 9.65 9.92 18.02
C ALA A 542 9.37 8.50 17.50
N ALA A 543 8.09 8.11 17.37
CA ALA A 543 7.71 6.83 16.77
C ALA A 543 8.12 6.73 15.28
N HIS A 544 7.98 7.81 14.50
CA HIS A 544 8.44 7.87 13.11
C HIS A 544 9.98 7.77 13.02
N VAL A 545 10.70 8.47 13.88
CA VAL A 545 12.18 8.37 13.96
C VAL A 545 12.61 6.94 14.30
N LEU A 546 11.95 6.30 15.27
CA LEU A 546 12.23 4.92 15.63
C LEU A 546 11.98 3.95 14.45
N TRP A 547 10.90 4.14 13.71
CA TRP A 547 10.60 3.40 12.50
C TRP A 547 11.68 3.61 11.41
N ALA A 548 12.10 4.84 11.18
CA ALA A 548 13.15 5.17 10.21
C ALA A 548 14.51 4.58 10.60
N LEU A 549 14.86 4.60 11.90
CA LEU A 549 16.04 3.95 12.45
C LEU A 549 15.99 2.42 12.30
N LEU A 550 14.79 1.82 12.47
CA LEU A 550 14.61 0.39 12.24
C LEU A 550 14.86 0.02 10.77
N LEU A 551 14.36 0.83 9.83
CA LEU A 551 14.57 0.63 8.39
C LEU A 551 16.06 0.77 8.03
N THR A 552 16.65 1.89 8.35
CA THR A 552 18.04 2.22 7.97
C THR A 552 19.04 1.32 8.69
N GLY A 553 18.90 1.14 10.00
CA GLY A 553 19.72 0.24 10.80
C GLY A 553 19.60 -1.23 10.37
N GLY A 554 18.38 -1.65 9.99
CA GLY A 554 18.12 -2.97 9.42
C GLY A 554 18.87 -3.20 8.10
N LEU A 555 18.77 -2.25 7.17
CA LEU A 555 19.46 -2.31 5.86
C LEU A 555 20.99 -2.31 6.02
N LEU A 556 21.51 -1.38 6.80
CA LEU A 556 22.96 -1.26 7.04
C LEU A 556 23.52 -2.49 7.77
N GLY A 557 22.88 -2.94 8.83
CA GLY A 557 23.30 -4.11 9.60
C GLY A 557 23.28 -5.40 8.77
N ALA A 558 22.26 -5.62 7.96
CA ALA A 558 22.17 -6.75 7.05
C ALA A 558 23.30 -6.70 6.00
N GLY A 559 23.56 -5.52 5.41
CA GLY A 559 24.61 -5.31 4.41
C GLY A 559 26.02 -5.54 4.96
N VAL A 560 26.36 -4.94 6.11
CA VAL A 560 27.67 -5.09 6.77
C VAL A 560 27.95 -6.55 7.12
N LEU A 561 26.96 -7.26 7.71
CA LEU A 561 27.16 -8.66 8.08
C LEU A 561 27.26 -9.58 6.85
N GLU A 562 26.61 -9.26 5.76
CA GLU A 562 26.78 -9.99 4.49
C GLU A 562 28.18 -9.75 3.90
N ALA A 563 28.67 -8.51 3.90
CA ALA A 563 30.01 -8.17 3.43
C ALA A 563 31.10 -8.90 4.23
N ARG A 564 31.03 -8.87 5.56
CA ARG A 564 31.95 -9.60 6.46
C ARG A 564 31.96 -11.11 6.21
N THR A 565 30.78 -11.69 5.95
CA THR A 565 30.66 -13.13 5.66
C THR A 565 31.33 -13.47 4.32
N ARG A 566 31.24 -12.57 3.32
CA ARG A 566 31.88 -12.73 2.02
C ARG A 566 33.40 -12.63 2.09
N GLN A 567 33.93 -11.70 2.90
CA GLN A 567 35.37 -11.55 3.13
C GLN A 567 35.96 -12.81 3.78
N ARG A 568 35.37 -13.31 4.87
CA ARG A 568 35.82 -14.54 5.55
C ARG A 568 35.87 -15.75 4.60
N ARG A 569 34.91 -15.89 3.67
CA ARG A 569 34.91 -16.98 2.67
C ARG A 569 35.94 -16.80 1.55
N ARG A 570 36.52 -15.61 1.37
CA ARG A 570 37.58 -15.34 0.39
C ARG A 570 38.97 -15.67 0.96
N HIS A 571 39.11 -15.61 2.28
CA HIS A 571 40.37 -15.86 3.02
C HIS A 571 40.44 -17.26 3.65
N GLN A 572 39.46 -18.12 3.44
CA GLN A 572 39.59 -19.55 3.74
C GLN A 572 40.16 -20.24 2.51
N PRO A 573 41.33 -20.94 2.64
CA PRO A 573 42.01 -21.63 1.56
C PRO A 573 41.14 -22.73 0.94
#